data_71273639f6c421e08e9a5376db18f37b
#
_entry.id   71273639f6c421e08e9a5376db18f37b
#
_cell.length_a   1.000
_cell.length_b   1.000
_cell.length_c   1.000
_cell.angle_alpha   90.00
_cell.angle_beta   90.00
_cell.angle_gamma   90.00
#
_symmetry.space_group_name_H-M   'P 1'
#
loop_
_entity.id
_entity.type
_entity.pdbx_description
1 polymer ?
#
loop_
_entity_poly.entity_id
_entity_poly.type
_entity_poly.pdbx_seq_one_letter_code
_entity_poly.pdbx_strand_id
1 'polypeptide(L)'
;MHTSVKHITSCFGIVLLSLFFIIFGTLSFADQSVEEIIKGRKALFSKNYSTAKRVQALSSNGDFDRAKELMIEMSENYKTLLGLFPENTQEGFKTESLPIIWQEKDAFNALMQKSSDNMIKLTSVIEDSDDIRATLQEFMWSSC
;
A
#
# COMPACT_ATOMS: atom_id res chain seq x y z
N MET A 1 50.50 -41.78 -50.55
CA MET A 1 51.40 -41.72 -49.39
C MET A 1 50.92 -40.68 -48.45
N HIS A 2 50.81 -41.02 -47.18
CA HIS A 2 50.57 -40.29 -45.98
C HIS A 2 49.15 -39.74 -45.72
N THR A 3 48.50 -40.58 -45.00
CA THR A 3 47.36 -40.29 -44.05
C THR A 3 47.70 -39.24 -43.05
N SER A 4 46.75 -38.35 -42.74
CA SER A 4 46.73 -37.65 -41.45
C SER A 4 45.33 -37.51 -40.99
N VAL A 5 45.03 -38.27 -39.97
CA VAL A 5 43.78 -38.20 -39.19
C VAL A 5 43.83 -36.95 -38.31
N LYS A 6 42.81 -36.06 -38.39
CA LYS A 6 42.66 -34.99 -37.45
C LYS A 6 41.43 -35.24 -36.56
N HIS A 7 41.72 -35.35 -35.31
CA HIS A 7 40.81 -35.54 -34.22
C HIS A 7 39.76 -34.38 -34.15
N ILE A 8 38.51 -34.77 -34.15
CA ILE A 8 37.39 -33.89 -33.85
C ILE A 8 37.22 -33.92 -32.34
N THR A 9 37.67 -32.89 -31.67
CA THR A 9 37.33 -32.63 -30.27
C THR A 9 36.00 -31.90 -30.21
N SER A 10 34.96 -32.66 -29.84
CA SER A 10 33.63 -32.15 -29.54
C SER A 10 33.67 -31.35 -28.23
N CYS A 11 33.56 -30.04 -28.31
CA CYS A 11 33.31 -29.19 -27.14
C CYS A 11 31.81 -29.20 -26.84
N PHE A 12 31.43 -30.05 -25.91
CA PHE A 12 30.08 -30.02 -25.32
C PHE A 12 29.99 -28.80 -24.41
N GLY A 13 29.45 -27.69 -24.93
CA GLY A 13 29.11 -26.50 -24.15
C GLY A 13 27.86 -26.77 -23.33
N ILE A 14 28.06 -27.01 -22.05
CA ILE A 14 26.96 -27.05 -21.07
C ILE A 14 26.46 -25.63 -20.88
N VAL A 15 25.33 -25.30 -21.50
CA VAL A 15 24.57 -24.07 -21.19
C VAL A 15 23.83 -24.30 -19.88
N LEU A 16 24.42 -23.83 -18.79
CA LEU A 16 23.78 -23.72 -17.49
C LEU A 16 22.75 -22.59 -17.56
N LEU A 17 21.52 -22.97 -17.86
CA LEU A 17 20.35 -22.08 -17.79
C LEU A 17 20.04 -21.85 -16.31
N SER A 18 20.60 -20.79 -15.72
CA SER A 18 20.28 -20.34 -14.36
C SER A 18 18.85 -19.83 -14.36
N LEU A 19 17.95 -20.68 -13.94
CA LEU A 19 16.55 -20.31 -13.66
C LEU A 19 16.54 -19.42 -12.42
N PHE A 20 16.55 -18.11 -12.63
CA PHE A 20 16.38 -17.13 -11.57
C PHE A 20 14.91 -17.13 -11.15
N PHE A 21 14.57 -17.98 -10.19
CA PHE A 21 13.28 -17.91 -9.51
C PHE A 21 13.24 -16.62 -8.73
N ILE A 22 12.61 -15.59 -9.31
CA ILE A 22 12.16 -14.41 -8.55
C ILE A 22 11.02 -14.89 -7.69
N ILE A 23 11.31 -15.25 -6.45
CA ILE A 23 10.33 -15.48 -5.40
C ILE A 23 9.75 -14.08 -5.08
N PHE A 24 8.66 -13.73 -5.76
CA PHE A 24 7.78 -12.68 -5.25
C PHE A 24 7.21 -13.20 -3.94
N GLY A 25 7.87 -12.84 -2.85
CA GLY A 25 7.34 -13.05 -1.52
C GLY A 25 6.03 -12.28 -1.41
N THR A 26 4.92 -12.99 -1.59
CA THR A 26 3.64 -12.49 -1.09
C THR A 26 3.83 -12.34 0.41
N LEU A 27 3.82 -11.09 0.90
CA LEU A 27 3.75 -10.81 2.33
C LEU A 27 2.46 -11.47 2.85
N SER A 28 2.61 -12.69 3.31
CA SER A 28 1.53 -13.44 3.92
C SER A 28 1.37 -12.90 5.34
N PHE A 29 0.32 -12.15 5.59
CA PHE A 29 -0.07 -11.72 6.94
C PHE A 29 -0.46 -12.91 7.84
N ALA A 30 -0.40 -14.13 7.32
CA ALA A 30 -0.79 -15.36 8.01
C ALA A 30 0.12 -15.74 9.20
N ASP A 31 1.29 -15.09 9.34
CA ASP A 31 2.26 -15.38 10.42
C ASP A 31 2.40 -14.23 11.44
N GLN A 32 1.60 -13.17 11.31
CA GLN A 32 1.61 -12.05 12.27
C GLN A 32 0.72 -12.38 13.48
N SER A 33 1.21 -12.07 14.68
CA SER A 33 0.39 -12.18 15.89
C SER A 33 -0.79 -11.20 15.87
N VAL A 34 -1.89 -11.55 16.55
CA VAL A 34 -3.06 -10.67 16.72
C VAL A 34 -2.66 -9.28 17.23
N GLU A 35 -1.71 -9.25 18.15
CA GLU A 35 -1.17 -7.99 18.70
C GLU A 35 -0.48 -7.13 17.66
N GLU A 36 0.36 -7.72 16.80
CA GLU A 36 1.06 -7.01 15.74
C GLU A 36 0.10 -6.45 14.71
N ILE A 37 -0.94 -7.21 14.32
CA ILE A 37 -1.97 -6.75 13.39
C ILE A 37 -2.71 -5.54 13.98
N ILE A 38 -3.16 -5.62 15.24
CA ILE A 38 -3.88 -4.52 15.90
C ILE A 38 -2.98 -3.29 16.04
N LYS A 39 -1.71 -3.45 16.44
CA LYS A 39 -0.75 -2.35 16.49
C LYS A 39 -0.48 -1.75 15.11
N GLY A 40 -0.33 -2.58 14.10
CA GLY A 40 -0.09 -2.16 12.72
C GLY A 40 -1.22 -1.28 12.17
N ARG A 41 -2.49 -1.71 12.30
CA ARG A 41 -3.63 -0.90 11.86
C ARG A 41 -3.75 0.43 12.61
N LYS A 42 -3.53 0.45 13.93
CA LYS A 42 -3.51 1.69 14.73
C LYS A 42 -2.41 2.65 14.26
N ALA A 43 -1.22 2.12 13.99
CA ALA A 43 -0.09 2.90 13.48
C ALA A 43 -0.39 3.50 12.09
N LEU A 44 -1.02 2.74 11.17
CA LEU A 44 -1.37 3.24 9.84
C LEU A 44 -2.44 4.34 9.89
N PHE A 45 -3.47 4.20 10.72
CA PHE A 45 -4.45 5.29 10.90
C PHE A 45 -3.80 6.54 11.48
N SER A 46 -2.97 6.40 12.52
CA SER A 46 -2.24 7.52 13.11
C SER A 46 -1.30 8.19 12.10
N LYS A 47 -0.61 7.38 11.26
CA LYS A 47 0.23 7.86 10.18
C LYS A 47 -0.58 8.65 9.16
N ASN A 48 -1.70 8.11 8.67
CA ASN A 48 -2.56 8.81 7.72
C ASN A 48 -3.08 10.14 8.30
N TYR A 49 -3.50 10.17 9.56
CA TYR A 49 -3.94 11.40 10.21
C TYR A 49 -2.83 12.47 10.27
N SER A 50 -1.61 12.08 10.66
CA SER A 50 -0.46 13.00 10.69
C SER A 50 -0.05 13.45 9.28
N THR A 51 -0.10 12.54 8.31
CA THR A 51 0.22 12.82 6.90
C THR A 51 -0.81 13.79 6.30
N ALA A 52 -2.10 13.64 6.62
CA ALA A 52 -3.14 14.56 6.17
C ALA A 52 -2.86 16.02 6.57
N LYS A 53 -2.39 16.25 7.80
CA LYS A 53 -1.97 17.59 8.26
C LYS A 53 -0.80 18.13 7.47
N ARG A 54 0.15 17.28 7.12
CA ARG A 54 1.30 17.67 6.28
C ARG A 54 0.88 18.00 4.86
N VAL A 55 -0.03 17.20 4.27
CA VAL A 55 -0.63 17.50 2.95
C VAL A 55 -1.26 18.88 2.97
N GLN A 56 -2.07 19.18 3.98
CA GLN A 56 -2.70 20.50 4.11
C GLN A 56 -1.66 21.63 4.18
N ALA A 57 -0.62 21.47 5.00
CA ALA A 57 0.42 22.49 5.14
C ALA A 57 1.21 22.70 3.84
N LEU A 58 1.60 21.63 3.16
CA LEU A 58 2.34 21.68 1.90
C LEU A 58 1.50 22.35 0.80
N SER A 59 0.24 21.93 0.65
CA SER A 59 -0.68 22.50 -0.34
C SER A 59 -0.92 23.99 -0.10
N SER A 60 -1.08 24.41 1.17
CA SER A 60 -1.24 25.83 1.52
C SER A 60 0.01 26.67 1.23
N ASN A 61 1.18 26.04 1.14
CA ASN A 61 2.45 26.67 0.78
C ASN A 61 2.79 26.54 -0.72
N GLY A 62 1.92 25.92 -1.53
CA GLY A 62 2.14 25.69 -2.96
C GLY A 62 3.12 24.55 -3.29
N ASP A 63 3.52 23.74 -2.30
CA ASP A 63 4.39 22.56 -2.52
C ASP A 63 3.54 21.34 -2.90
N PHE A 64 2.92 21.42 -4.07
CA PHE A 64 1.98 20.40 -4.54
C PHE A 64 2.65 19.08 -4.88
N ASP A 65 3.88 19.08 -5.36
CA ASP A 65 4.60 17.85 -5.71
C ASP A 65 4.77 16.96 -4.47
N ARG A 66 5.27 17.54 -3.36
CA ARG A 66 5.38 16.81 -2.10
C ARG A 66 4.03 16.44 -1.49
N ALA A 67 3.03 17.28 -1.64
CA ALA A 67 1.68 16.96 -1.19
C ALA A 67 1.13 15.74 -1.95
N LYS A 68 1.32 15.66 -3.28
CA LYS A 68 0.92 14.51 -4.11
C LYS A 68 1.62 13.21 -3.69
N GLU A 69 2.93 13.25 -3.45
CA GLU A 69 3.67 12.08 -2.95
C GLU A 69 3.07 11.54 -1.64
N LEU A 70 2.74 12.42 -0.71
CA LEU A 70 2.13 12.03 0.57
C LEU A 70 0.71 11.48 0.39
N MET A 71 -0.07 11.99 -0.56
CA MET A 71 -1.40 11.46 -0.87
C MET A 71 -1.33 10.05 -1.47
N ILE A 72 -0.35 9.79 -2.33
CA ILE A 72 -0.09 8.44 -2.86
C ILE A 72 0.28 7.49 -1.72
N GLU A 73 1.14 7.91 -0.80
CA GLU A 73 1.48 7.12 0.39
C GLU A 73 0.25 6.81 1.25
N MET A 74 -0.64 7.78 1.46
CA MET A 74 -1.89 7.57 2.18
C MET A 74 -2.81 6.58 1.46
N SER A 75 -2.91 6.64 0.14
CA SER A 75 -3.65 5.68 -0.66
C SER A 75 -3.16 4.25 -0.42
N GLU A 76 -1.86 4.01 -0.46
CA GLU A 76 -1.28 2.69 -0.20
C GLU A 76 -1.50 2.22 1.26
N ASN A 77 -1.45 3.14 2.22
CA ASN A 77 -1.78 2.82 3.61
C ASN A 77 -3.24 2.35 3.76
N TYR A 78 -4.21 2.97 3.05
CA TYR A 78 -5.61 2.54 3.06
C TYR A 78 -5.79 1.15 2.42
N LYS A 79 -5.08 0.83 1.34
CA LYS A 79 -5.07 -0.51 0.74
C LYS A 79 -4.52 -1.55 1.72
N THR A 80 -3.42 -1.22 2.41
CA THR A 80 -2.83 -2.10 3.42
C THR A 80 -3.81 -2.36 4.56
N LEU A 81 -4.57 -1.36 4.99
CA LEU A 81 -5.58 -1.49 6.05
C LEU A 81 -6.66 -2.52 5.72
N LEU A 82 -7.01 -2.76 4.45
CA LEU A 82 -7.98 -3.80 4.05
C LEU A 82 -7.63 -5.19 4.61
N GLY A 83 -6.34 -5.52 4.70
CA GLY A 83 -5.85 -6.80 5.23
C GLY A 83 -5.71 -6.88 6.75
N LEU A 84 -5.88 -5.77 7.48
CA LEU A 84 -5.56 -5.69 8.91
C LEU A 84 -6.79 -5.81 9.83
N PHE A 85 -7.89 -6.39 9.35
CA PHE A 85 -9.11 -6.65 10.11
C PHE A 85 -9.58 -8.10 9.98
N PRO A 86 -8.71 -9.11 10.21
CA PRO A 86 -9.16 -10.50 10.26
C PRO A 86 -10.05 -10.74 11.47
N GLU A 87 -10.88 -11.81 11.42
CA GLU A 87 -11.91 -12.12 12.42
C GLU A 87 -11.36 -12.21 13.86
N ASN A 88 -10.16 -12.73 14.03
CA ASN A 88 -9.52 -12.91 15.32
C ASN A 88 -8.94 -11.63 15.94
N THR A 89 -9.20 -10.45 15.35
CA THR A 89 -8.69 -9.15 15.84
C THR A 89 -9.76 -8.19 16.32
N GLN A 90 -10.96 -8.71 16.61
CA GLN A 90 -12.11 -7.93 17.07
C GLN A 90 -11.91 -7.36 18.47
N GLU A 91 -11.20 -8.09 19.32
CA GLU A 91 -11.00 -7.76 20.73
C GLU A 91 -9.52 -7.83 21.15
N GLY A 92 -9.22 -7.28 22.30
CA GLY A 92 -7.89 -7.33 22.90
C GLY A 92 -6.96 -6.19 22.49
N PHE A 93 -5.79 -6.15 23.10
CA PHE A 93 -4.68 -5.21 22.81
C PHE A 93 -5.10 -3.73 22.70
N LYS A 94 -6.12 -3.34 23.45
CA LYS A 94 -6.71 -1.97 23.45
C LYS A 94 -7.15 -1.54 22.05
N THR A 95 -7.75 -2.46 21.28
CA THR A 95 -8.40 -2.09 20.01
C THR A 95 -9.58 -1.16 20.29
N GLU A 96 -9.74 -0.16 19.41
CA GLU A 96 -10.87 0.77 19.41
C GLU A 96 -11.81 0.50 18.23
N SER A 97 -11.56 -0.59 17.50
CA SER A 97 -12.36 -0.99 16.35
C SER A 97 -13.74 -1.46 16.80
N LEU A 98 -14.78 -0.91 16.18
CA LEU A 98 -16.16 -1.26 16.49
C LEU A 98 -16.54 -2.60 15.87
N PRO A 99 -17.37 -3.43 16.52
CA PRO A 99 -17.83 -4.72 16.00
C PRO A 99 -18.51 -4.64 14.63
N ILE A 100 -19.13 -3.51 14.31
CA ILE A 100 -19.79 -3.26 13.03
C ILE A 100 -18.86 -3.46 11.83
N ILE A 101 -17.55 -3.27 12.00
CA ILE A 101 -16.54 -3.48 10.95
C ILE A 101 -16.58 -4.92 10.41
N TRP A 102 -16.80 -5.89 11.28
CA TRP A 102 -16.88 -7.31 10.90
C TRP A 102 -18.29 -7.73 10.51
N GLN A 103 -19.31 -7.10 11.09
CA GLN A 103 -20.72 -7.34 10.74
C GLN A 103 -21.04 -6.82 9.34
N GLU A 104 -20.45 -5.68 8.96
CA GLU A 104 -20.62 -5.03 7.65
C GLU A 104 -19.29 -4.94 6.91
N LYS A 105 -18.58 -6.06 6.81
CA LYS A 105 -17.22 -6.13 6.28
C LYS A 105 -17.10 -5.55 4.87
N ASP A 106 -18.04 -5.84 4.00
CA ASP A 106 -18.03 -5.36 2.62
C ASP A 106 -18.21 -3.84 2.55
N ALA A 107 -19.09 -3.29 3.39
CA ALA A 107 -19.27 -1.84 3.48
C ALA A 107 -18.00 -1.14 4.02
N PHE A 108 -17.37 -1.72 5.04
CA PHE A 108 -16.11 -1.23 5.56
C PHE A 108 -15.00 -1.27 4.51
N ASN A 109 -14.85 -2.38 3.79
CA ASN A 109 -13.86 -2.53 2.72
C ASN A 109 -14.10 -1.50 1.60
N ALA A 110 -15.36 -1.28 1.22
CA ALA A 110 -15.73 -0.27 0.23
C ALA A 110 -15.34 1.15 0.68
N LEU A 111 -15.51 1.49 1.98
CA LEU A 111 -15.07 2.77 2.54
C LEU A 111 -13.55 2.92 2.50
N MET A 112 -12.79 1.89 2.86
CA MET A 112 -11.32 1.93 2.80
C MET A 112 -10.84 2.08 1.35
N GLN A 113 -11.45 1.34 0.40
CA GLN A 113 -11.14 1.48 -1.01
C GLN A 113 -11.46 2.89 -1.52
N LYS A 114 -12.65 3.42 -1.19
CA LYS A 114 -13.02 4.79 -1.54
C LYS A 114 -12.04 5.82 -0.97
N SER A 115 -11.58 5.62 0.27
CA SER A 115 -10.58 6.51 0.89
C SER A 115 -9.25 6.46 0.11
N SER A 116 -8.80 5.27 -0.30
CA SER A 116 -7.63 5.11 -1.16
C SER A 116 -7.80 5.84 -2.50
N ASP A 117 -8.91 5.62 -3.19
CA ASP A 117 -9.20 6.22 -4.51
C ASP A 117 -9.32 7.75 -4.41
N ASN A 118 -9.91 8.26 -3.34
CA ASN A 118 -10.00 9.69 -3.07
C ASN A 118 -8.62 10.34 -2.92
N MET A 119 -7.65 9.66 -2.30
CA MET A 119 -6.28 10.19 -2.21
C MET A 119 -5.65 10.31 -3.61
N ILE A 120 -5.83 9.33 -4.47
CA ILE A 120 -5.34 9.40 -5.86
C ILE A 120 -6.07 10.49 -6.64
N LYS A 121 -7.40 10.57 -6.53
CA LYS A 121 -8.17 11.63 -7.20
C LYS A 121 -7.74 13.02 -6.76
N LEU A 122 -7.45 13.20 -5.47
CA LEU A 122 -6.99 14.47 -4.92
C LEU A 122 -5.66 14.92 -5.57
N THR A 123 -4.75 14.00 -5.92
CA THR A 123 -3.49 14.36 -6.59
C THR A 123 -3.70 15.05 -7.95
N SER A 124 -4.83 14.78 -8.61
CA SER A 124 -5.12 15.35 -9.94
C SER A 124 -5.85 16.71 -9.88
N VAL A 125 -6.41 17.08 -8.73
CA VAL A 125 -7.23 18.30 -8.62
C VAL A 125 -6.67 19.34 -7.65
N ILE A 126 -5.65 18.98 -6.86
CA ILE A 126 -5.19 19.84 -5.75
C ILE A 126 -4.56 21.17 -6.22
N GLU A 127 -3.88 21.18 -7.37
CA GLU A 127 -3.24 22.38 -7.92
C GLU A 127 -4.25 23.37 -8.48
N ASP A 128 -5.35 22.87 -9.02
CA ASP A 128 -6.40 23.69 -9.67
C ASP A 128 -7.49 24.11 -8.68
N SER A 129 -7.32 23.79 -7.39
CA SER A 129 -8.32 24.08 -6.37
C SER A 129 -8.27 25.53 -5.92
N ASP A 130 -9.36 26.26 -6.07
CA ASP A 130 -9.53 27.63 -5.57
C ASP A 130 -9.60 27.66 -4.02
N ASP A 131 -10.11 26.60 -3.40
CA ASP A 131 -10.16 26.42 -1.94
C ASP A 131 -9.60 25.07 -1.53
N ILE A 132 -8.29 25.06 -1.25
CA ILE A 132 -7.55 23.87 -0.80
C ILE A 132 -8.18 23.24 0.43
N ARG A 133 -8.67 24.03 1.37
CA ARG A 133 -9.28 23.53 2.60
C ARG A 133 -10.56 22.76 2.31
N ALA A 134 -11.45 23.33 1.51
CA ALA A 134 -12.70 22.69 1.13
C ALA A 134 -12.44 21.39 0.34
N THR A 135 -11.51 21.44 -0.61
CA THR A 135 -11.11 20.29 -1.41
C THR A 135 -10.54 19.16 -0.53
N LEU A 136 -9.64 19.47 0.39
CA LEU A 136 -9.11 18.49 1.34
C LEU A 136 -10.20 17.92 2.24
N GLN A 137 -11.14 18.76 2.69
CA GLN A 137 -12.27 18.31 3.49
C GLN A 137 -13.16 17.35 2.72
N GLU A 138 -13.47 17.63 1.48
CA GLU A 138 -14.27 16.76 0.63
C GLU A 138 -13.62 15.38 0.44
N PHE A 139 -12.34 15.33 0.11
CA PHE A 139 -11.67 14.08 -0.26
C PHE A 139 -11.10 13.29 0.92
N MET A 140 -10.63 13.96 1.96
CA MET A 140 -9.95 13.30 3.08
C MET A 140 -10.87 13.02 4.27
N TRP A 141 -11.86 13.88 4.53
CA TRP A 141 -12.69 13.79 5.73
C TRP A 141 -14.12 13.29 5.48
N SER A 142 -14.61 13.36 4.25
CA SER A 142 -15.96 12.90 3.89
C SER A 142 -16.16 11.38 3.95
N SER A 143 -15.06 10.64 4.05
CA SER A 143 -15.07 9.16 4.07
C SER A 143 -14.76 8.57 5.46
N CYS A 144 -14.60 9.41 6.49
CA CYS A 144 -14.31 8.98 7.87
C CYS A 144 -15.54 9.01 8.78
#